data_49c0de0b35f51ef47f318f16b327c05d
#
_entry.id   49c0de0b35f51ef47f318f16b327c05d
#
_cell.length_a   1.000
_cell.length_b   1.000
_cell.length_c   1.000
_cell.angle_alpha   90.00
_cell.angle_beta   90.00
_cell.angle_gamma   90.00
#
_symmetry.space_group_name_H-M   'P 1'
#
loop_
_entity.id
_entity.type
_entity.pdbx_description
1 polymer ?
#
loop_
_entity_poly.entity_id
_entity_poly.type
_entity_poly.pdbx_seq_one_letter_code
_entity_poly.pdbx_strand_id
1 'polypeptide(L)'
;MPTLAESIASHLPQLRRFARLLTGSQQAGDAAVSRMLQAIVADPGTYPEKPSRVELYQLFLRTLAAIPEDASRQEAGIGQTAARSLAAMTPKARQAFLLVSVEELAPREAAEVLEVSQRRAEELLNQASEEITRQIATDVLIIEDEPLIALDLQRMLEGLGHRVTAIARTHDDAVGAASSHKPGLVLADIRLADGSSGLEAVNDILSSFSVPVVFITAYPDKLMTGERPEPTFLITKPFREDAVKAVVSQVLFFDQQARRRHKGPSAAL
;
A
#
# COMPACT_ATOMS: atom_id res chain seq x y z
N MET A 1 -15.54 33.82 0.24
CA MET A 1 -14.26 33.11 0.34
C MET A 1 -14.38 32.06 1.44
N PRO A 2 -13.95 30.80 1.26
CA PRO A 2 -14.06 29.83 2.35
C PRO A 2 -13.22 30.29 3.55
N THR A 3 -13.77 30.12 4.73
CA THR A 3 -13.11 30.40 6.02
C THR A 3 -12.06 29.31 6.32
N LEU A 4 -11.16 29.57 7.27
CA LEU A 4 -10.22 28.55 7.76
C LEU A 4 -10.95 27.25 8.17
N ALA A 5 -12.09 27.38 8.84
CA ALA A 5 -12.90 26.24 9.26
C ALA A 5 -13.44 25.42 8.08
N GLU A 6 -13.93 26.07 7.02
CA GLU A 6 -14.42 25.40 5.81
C GLU A 6 -13.28 24.72 5.04
N SER A 7 -12.10 25.35 4.96
CA SER A 7 -10.90 24.76 4.34
C SER A 7 -10.47 23.49 5.06
N ILE A 8 -10.44 23.49 6.39
CA ILE A 8 -10.08 22.31 7.19
C ILE A 8 -11.18 21.24 7.08
N ALA A 9 -12.44 21.62 7.14
CA ALA A 9 -13.58 20.69 7.11
C ALA A 9 -13.57 19.79 5.87
N SER A 10 -13.15 20.31 4.71
CA SER A 10 -13.04 19.53 3.47
C SER A 10 -12.01 18.40 3.52
N HIS A 11 -10.99 18.52 4.37
CA HIS A 11 -9.91 17.55 4.53
C HIS A 11 -10.07 16.64 5.75
N LEU A 12 -11.02 16.91 6.65
CA LEU A 12 -11.21 16.14 7.88
C LEU A 12 -11.45 14.65 7.67
N PRO A 13 -12.23 14.19 6.68
CA PRO A 13 -12.46 12.75 6.47
C PRO A 13 -11.17 12.00 6.16
N GLN A 14 -10.31 12.55 5.28
CA GLN A 14 -9.02 11.97 4.92
C GLN A 14 -8.06 12.00 6.12
N LEU A 15 -7.98 13.13 6.80
CA LEU A 15 -7.09 13.29 7.95
C LEU A 15 -7.47 12.33 9.10
N ARG A 16 -8.76 12.12 9.36
CA ARG A 16 -9.23 11.13 10.34
C ARG A 16 -8.87 9.71 9.92
N ARG A 17 -9.03 9.36 8.64
CA ARG A 17 -8.61 8.07 8.09
C ARG A 17 -7.12 7.84 8.32
N PHE A 18 -6.29 8.81 7.92
CA PHE A 18 -4.85 8.78 8.13
C PHE A 18 -4.47 8.61 9.60
N ALA A 19 -5.06 9.43 10.48
CA ALA A 19 -4.82 9.38 11.92
C ALA A 19 -5.14 8.01 12.53
N ARG A 20 -6.27 7.41 12.14
CA ARG A 20 -6.69 6.07 12.61
C ARG A 20 -5.74 4.97 12.13
N LEU A 21 -5.26 5.04 10.89
CA LEU A 21 -4.27 4.10 10.36
C LEU A 21 -2.90 4.28 11.05
N LEU A 22 -2.52 5.51 11.33
CA LEU A 22 -1.25 5.83 11.96
C LEU A 22 -1.21 5.40 13.43
N THR A 23 -2.30 5.61 14.17
CA THR A 23 -2.41 5.29 15.60
C THR A 23 -2.90 3.86 15.87
N GLY A 24 -3.46 3.19 14.85
CA GLY A 24 -3.98 1.82 14.98
C GLY A 24 -5.38 1.71 15.62
N SER A 25 -5.99 2.82 16.07
CA SER A 25 -7.34 2.81 16.63
C SER A 25 -8.15 4.04 16.23
N GLN A 26 -9.49 3.87 16.18
CA GLN A 26 -10.39 4.99 15.90
C GLN A 26 -10.31 6.04 17.00
N GLN A 27 -10.34 5.62 18.26
CA GLN A 27 -10.35 6.50 19.41
C GLN A 27 -9.07 7.36 19.47
N ALA A 28 -7.89 6.73 19.35
CA ALA A 28 -6.63 7.45 19.37
C ALA A 28 -6.47 8.38 18.15
N GLY A 29 -6.90 7.93 16.95
CA GLY A 29 -6.85 8.75 15.74
C GLY A 29 -7.76 9.97 15.83
N ASP A 30 -9.01 9.78 16.27
CA ASP A 30 -9.96 10.90 16.40
C ASP A 30 -9.53 11.86 17.54
N ALA A 31 -8.95 11.36 18.63
CA ALA A 31 -8.38 12.19 19.68
C ALA A 31 -7.19 13.04 19.20
N ALA A 32 -6.32 12.46 18.37
CA ALA A 32 -5.20 13.19 17.79
C ALA A 32 -5.67 14.32 16.85
N VAL A 33 -6.67 14.06 16.00
CA VAL A 33 -7.27 15.10 15.14
C VAL A 33 -7.95 16.17 15.98
N SER A 34 -8.69 15.81 17.05
CA SER A 34 -9.32 16.77 17.95
C SER A 34 -8.31 17.70 18.60
N ARG A 35 -7.15 17.19 19.07
CA ARG A 35 -6.08 18.01 19.63
C ARG A 35 -5.50 19.00 18.62
N MET A 36 -5.29 18.55 17.36
CA MET A 36 -4.85 19.45 16.29
C MET A 36 -5.85 20.59 16.09
N LEU A 37 -7.16 20.29 16.03
CA LEU A 37 -8.20 21.30 15.88
C LEU A 37 -8.23 22.26 17.07
N GLN A 38 -8.08 21.76 18.29
CA GLN A 38 -7.98 22.59 19.51
C GLN A 38 -6.77 23.54 19.46
N ALA A 39 -5.61 23.08 18.96
CA ALA A 39 -4.45 23.94 18.78
C ALA A 39 -4.71 25.08 17.78
N ILE A 40 -5.39 24.78 16.67
CA ILE A 40 -5.78 25.80 15.66
C ILE A 40 -6.75 26.81 16.28
N VAL A 41 -7.74 26.36 17.06
CA VAL A 41 -8.72 27.24 17.72
C VAL A 41 -8.07 28.12 18.77
N ALA A 42 -7.07 27.59 19.51
CA ALA A 42 -6.37 28.33 20.55
C ALA A 42 -5.50 29.48 19.99
N ASP A 43 -4.92 29.29 18.81
CA ASP A 43 -4.07 30.30 18.15
C ASP A 43 -4.31 30.33 16.62
N PRO A 44 -5.45 30.86 16.17
CA PRO A 44 -5.80 30.89 14.75
C PRO A 44 -4.83 31.71 13.90
N GLY A 45 -4.18 32.71 14.48
CA GLY A 45 -3.31 33.64 13.77
C GLY A 45 -1.97 33.02 13.34
N THR A 46 -1.59 31.89 13.91
CA THR A 46 -0.37 31.18 13.56
C THR A 46 -0.53 30.35 12.26
N TYR A 47 -1.77 30.13 11.80
CA TYR A 47 -2.05 29.26 10.66
C TYR A 47 -2.52 30.05 9.44
N PRO A 48 -2.19 29.60 8.22
CA PRO A 48 -2.71 30.20 7.00
C PRO A 48 -4.26 30.18 6.98
N GLU A 49 -4.88 31.22 6.47
CA GLU A 49 -6.35 31.25 6.28
C GLU A 49 -6.87 30.09 5.43
N LYS A 50 -6.03 29.59 4.51
CA LYS A 50 -6.32 28.46 3.62
C LYS A 50 -5.14 27.50 3.63
N PRO A 51 -5.03 26.65 4.65
CA PRO A 51 -3.97 25.66 4.69
C PRO A 51 -4.12 24.68 3.52
N SER A 52 -3.00 24.41 2.85
CA SER A 52 -2.90 23.34 1.88
C SER A 52 -3.05 21.99 2.57
N ARG A 53 -3.30 20.94 1.79
CA ARG A 53 -3.33 19.58 2.29
C ARG A 53 -1.99 19.20 2.97
N VAL A 54 -0.87 19.57 2.37
CA VAL A 54 0.48 19.33 2.92
C VAL A 54 0.63 19.97 4.30
N GLU A 55 0.27 21.25 4.44
CA GLU A 55 0.36 21.98 5.72
C GLU A 55 -0.52 21.37 6.81
N LEU A 56 -1.71 20.85 6.46
CA LEU A 56 -2.59 20.18 7.42
C LEU A 56 -1.98 18.85 7.94
N TYR A 57 -1.36 18.06 7.06
CA TYR A 57 -0.68 16.82 7.48
C TYR A 57 0.59 17.12 8.26
N GLN A 58 1.36 18.16 7.92
CA GLN A 58 2.49 18.63 8.73
C GLN A 58 2.05 19.00 10.14
N LEU A 59 1.04 19.83 10.26
CA LEU A 59 0.50 20.25 11.55
C LEU A 59 0.03 19.06 12.38
N PHE A 60 -0.69 18.14 11.75
CA PHE A 60 -1.14 16.92 12.42
C PHE A 60 0.03 16.11 12.98
N LEU A 61 1.08 15.86 12.18
CA LEU A 61 2.23 15.09 12.61
C LEU A 61 3.04 15.81 13.71
N ARG A 62 3.19 17.13 13.65
CA ARG A 62 3.82 17.92 14.70
C ARG A 62 3.02 17.82 16.02
N THR A 63 1.69 17.93 15.95
CA THR A 63 0.82 17.81 17.12
C THR A 63 0.89 16.41 17.72
N LEU A 64 0.96 15.37 16.84
CA LEU A 64 1.08 13.99 17.28
C LEU A 64 2.43 13.73 17.96
N ALA A 65 3.53 14.26 17.43
CA ALA A 65 4.87 14.11 17.99
C ALA A 65 5.04 14.79 19.37
N ALA A 66 4.22 15.78 19.69
CA ALA A 66 4.22 16.44 20.99
C ALA A 66 3.55 15.61 22.11
N ILE A 67 2.94 14.46 21.76
CA ILE A 67 2.29 13.57 22.74
C ILE A 67 3.34 12.62 23.33
N PRO A 68 3.48 12.51 24.65
CA PRO A 68 4.35 11.52 25.27
C PRO A 68 3.97 10.09 24.84
N GLU A 69 4.96 9.24 24.54
CA GLU A 69 4.74 7.87 24.05
C GLU A 69 3.90 6.99 24.99
N ASP A 70 3.97 7.23 26.28
CA ASP A 70 3.22 6.45 27.29
C ASP A 70 1.70 6.62 27.19
N ALA A 71 1.23 7.76 26.71
CA ALA A 71 -0.20 7.99 26.46
C ALA A 71 -0.73 7.28 25.21
N SER A 72 0.15 6.94 24.27
CA SER A 72 -0.21 6.31 22.98
C SER A 72 -0.35 4.79 23.06
N ARG A 73 0.27 4.15 24.07
CA ARG A 73 0.32 2.67 24.19
C ARG A 73 -0.87 2.04 24.89
N GLN A 74 -1.64 2.81 25.66
CA GLN A 74 -2.68 2.27 26.55
C GLN A 74 -4.01 1.91 25.90
N GLU A 75 -4.23 2.25 24.61
CA GLU A 75 -5.54 2.07 23.97
C GLU A 75 -5.53 1.25 22.67
N ALA A 76 -4.46 0.48 22.41
CA ALA A 76 -4.44 -0.43 21.26
C ALA A 76 -5.42 -1.59 21.49
N GLY A 77 -6.69 -1.37 21.18
CA GLY A 77 -7.72 -2.38 21.17
C GLY A 77 -7.31 -3.57 20.31
N ILE A 78 -7.46 -4.75 20.91
CA ILE A 78 -7.14 -6.05 20.32
C ILE A 78 -8.02 -6.29 19.10
N GLY A 79 -7.48 -6.06 17.93
CA GLY A 79 -8.17 -6.47 16.73
C GLY A 79 -7.63 -5.83 15.48
N GLN A 80 -6.56 -6.38 14.94
CA GLN A 80 -6.37 -6.43 13.49
C GLN A 80 -4.89 -6.52 13.14
N THR A 81 -4.53 -7.56 12.42
CA THR A 81 -3.14 -7.84 12.05
C THR A 81 -2.57 -6.79 11.07
N ALA A 82 -3.41 -6.07 10.30
CA ALA A 82 -2.92 -4.94 9.49
C ALA A 82 -2.50 -3.75 10.36
N ALA A 83 -3.26 -3.45 11.42
CA ALA A 83 -2.84 -2.50 12.45
C ALA A 83 -1.55 -2.97 13.16
N ARG A 84 -1.39 -4.28 13.38
CA ARG A 84 -0.14 -4.86 13.91
C ARG A 84 1.02 -4.74 12.94
N SER A 85 0.82 -4.98 11.64
CA SER A 85 1.85 -4.81 10.62
C SER A 85 2.30 -3.35 10.51
N LEU A 86 1.36 -2.42 10.51
CA LEU A 86 1.69 -0.99 10.55
C LEU A 86 2.34 -0.60 11.88
N ALA A 87 1.86 -1.12 13.02
CA ALA A 87 2.43 -0.83 14.32
C ALA A 87 3.85 -1.37 14.51
N ALA A 88 4.21 -2.44 13.80
CA ALA A 88 5.56 -3.00 13.81
C ALA A 88 6.56 -2.24 12.90
N MET A 89 6.07 -1.31 12.08
CA MET A 89 6.93 -0.47 11.24
C MET A 89 7.58 0.65 12.07
N THR A 90 8.77 1.05 11.65
CA THR A 90 9.42 2.25 12.16
C THR A 90 8.49 3.47 11.96
N PRO A 91 8.26 4.30 13.00
CA PRO A 91 7.23 5.35 12.94
C PRO A 91 7.31 6.26 11.71
N LYS A 92 8.50 6.74 11.33
CA LYS A 92 8.67 7.60 10.15
C LYS A 92 8.46 6.85 8.82
N ALA A 93 8.87 5.58 8.72
CA ALA A 93 8.63 4.76 7.55
C ALA A 93 7.12 4.52 7.36
N ARG A 94 6.39 4.23 8.45
CA ARG A 94 4.93 4.11 8.45
C ARG A 94 4.24 5.39 8.02
N GLN A 95 4.69 6.55 8.50
CA GLN A 95 4.16 7.86 8.08
C GLN A 95 4.34 8.06 6.58
N ALA A 96 5.56 7.86 6.06
CA ALA A 96 5.86 7.98 4.63
C ALA A 96 4.98 7.05 3.78
N PHE A 97 4.87 5.80 4.17
CA PHE A 97 4.04 4.81 3.47
C PHE A 97 2.56 5.23 3.42
N LEU A 98 1.98 5.64 4.54
CA LEU A 98 0.58 6.05 4.59
C LEU A 98 0.30 7.32 3.77
N LEU A 99 1.21 8.30 3.80
CA LEU A 99 1.07 9.53 3.01
C LEU A 99 1.04 9.24 1.50
N VAL A 100 1.90 8.36 1.02
CA VAL A 100 1.97 8.04 -0.42
C VAL A 100 0.93 7.01 -0.83
N SER A 101 0.77 5.91 -0.09
CA SER A 101 -0.06 4.76 -0.52
C SER A 101 -1.55 4.90 -0.17
N VAL A 102 -1.90 5.69 0.83
CA VAL A 102 -3.29 5.85 1.29
C VAL A 102 -3.82 7.24 0.99
N GLU A 103 -2.99 8.24 1.22
CA GLU A 103 -3.36 9.62 0.97
C GLU A 103 -2.96 10.12 -0.43
N GLU A 104 -2.32 9.26 -1.24
CA GLU A 104 -1.98 9.54 -2.64
C GLU A 104 -1.18 10.82 -2.84
N LEU A 105 -0.36 11.19 -1.84
CA LEU A 105 0.57 12.30 -1.98
C LEU A 105 1.75 11.88 -2.85
N ALA A 106 2.22 12.80 -3.69
CA ALA A 106 3.47 12.57 -4.40
C ALA A 106 4.65 12.42 -3.40
N PRO A 107 5.69 11.63 -3.72
CA PRO A 107 6.85 11.46 -2.83
C PRO A 107 7.48 12.78 -2.36
N ARG A 108 7.47 13.80 -3.21
CA ARG A 108 7.91 15.16 -2.88
C ARG A 108 7.03 15.81 -1.81
N GLU A 109 5.72 15.71 -1.95
CA GLU A 109 4.77 16.26 -0.97
C GLU A 109 4.87 15.51 0.37
N ALA A 110 5.07 14.18 0.33
CA ALA A 110 5.33 13.39 1.53
C ALA A 110 6.64 13.81 2.22
N ALA A 111 7.69 14.16 1.45
CA ALA A 111 8.93 14.70 1.99
C ALA A 111 8.71 16.05 2.68
N GLU A 112 7.90 16.93 2.08
CA GLU A 112 7.50 18.21 2.67
C GLU A 112 6.71 17.98 3.97
N VAL A 113 5.72 17.08 3.98
CA VAL A 113 4.94 16.73 5.18
C VAL A 113 5.83 16.20 6.31
N LEU A 114 6.80 15.35 5.99
CA LEU A 114 7.69 14.72 6.98
C LEU A 114 8.87 15.63 7.39
N GLU A 115 9.01 16.80 6.78
CA GLU A 115 10.12 17.73 7.01
C GLU A 115 11.50 17.09 6.79
N VAL A 116 11.61 16.33 5.70
CA VAL A 116 12.85 15.64 5.31
C VAL A 116 13.21 15.95 3.86
N SER A 117 14.45 15.64 3.47
CA SER A 117 14.83 15.72 2.07
C SER A 117 14.07 14.67 1.24
N GLN A 118 13.89 14.94 -0.07
CA GLN A 118 13.26 13.98 -0.98
C GLN A 118 13.97 12.61 -0.94
N ARG A 119 15.30 12.60 -0.96
CA ARG A 119 16.10 11.37 -0.82
C ARG A 119 15.75 10.62 0.46
N ARG A 120 15.59 11.32 1.60
CA ARG A 120 15.24 10.68 2.86
C ARG A 120 13.82 10.12 2.85
N ALA A 121 12.87 10.78 2.19
CA ALA A 121 11.52 10.25 2.00
C ALA A 121 11.53 8.96 1.17
N GLU A 122 12.31 8.91 0.08
CA GLU A 122 12.50 7.70 -0.73
C GLU A 122 13.13 6.56 0.09
N GLU A 123 14.14 6.83 0.90
CA GLU A 123 14.72 5.84 1.83
C GLU A 123 13.68 5.32 2.84
N LEU A 124 12.82 6.19 3.38
CA LEU A 124 11.75 5.79 4.29
C LEU A 124 10.69 4.93 3.63
N LEU A 125 10.34 5.22 2.37
CA LEU A 125 9.42 4.40 1.58
C LEU A 125 9.99 3.02 1.29
N ASN A 126 11.28 2.94 0.92
CA ASN A 126 11.98 1.66 0.74
C ASN A 126 12.02 0.86 2.04
N GLN A 127 12.36 1.50 3.16
CA GLN A 127 12.35 0.88 4.47
C GLN A 127 10.95 0.35 4.85
N ALA A 128 9.90 1.14 4.59
CA ALA A 128 8.53 0.73 4.82
C ALA A 128 8.16 -0.52 4.00
N SER A 129 8.53 -0.54 2.72
CA SER A 129 8.30 -1.66 1.83
C SER A 129 8.99 -2.93 2.33
N GLU A 130 10.25 -2.84 2.76
CA GLU A 130 10.98 -3.97 3.34
C GLU A 130 10.35 -4.46 4.65
N GLU A 131 9.96 -3.55 5.55
CA GLU A 131 9.34 -3.90 6.84
C GLU A 131 7.98 -4.59 6.64
N ILE A 132 7.16 -4.12 5.70
CA ILE A 132 5.88 -4.76 5.34
C ILE A 132 6.14 -6.15 4.75
N THR A 133 7.05 -6.25 3.81
CA THR A 133 7.33 -7.49 3.09
C THR A 133 7.85 -8.59 3.99
N ARG A 134 8.73 -8.28 4.93
CA ARG A 134 9.19 -9.26 5.94
C ARG A 134 8.07 -9.86 6.78
N GLN A 135 6.94 -9.17 6.90
CA GLN A 135 5.78 -9.64 7.67
C GLN A 135 4.78 -10.42 6.83
N ILE A 136 4.85 -10.32 5.50
CA ILE A 136 3.88 -10.87 4.55
C ILE A 136 4.59 -11.79 3.55
N ALA A 137 5.55 -12.60 4.01
CA ALA A 137 6.14 -13.62 3.15
C ALA A 137 5.03 -14.50 2.55
N THR A 138 5.03 -14.65 1.22
CA THR A 138 4.02 -15.41 0.50
C THR A 138 4.63 -16.19 -0.66
N ASP A 139 3.90 -17.19 -1.13
CA ASP A 139 4.23 -17.93 -2.34
C ASP A 139 3.82 -17.11 -3.57
N VAL A 140 4.72 -17.02 -4.55
CA VAL A 140 4.52 -16.21 -5.75
C VAL A 140 4.62 -17.08 -7.00
N LEU A 141 3.67 -16.89 -7.91
CA LEU A 141 3.73 -17.37 -9.28
C LEU A 141 4.16 -16.21 -10.19
N ILE A 142 5.19 -16.43 -11.00
CA ILE A 142 5.59 -15.52 -12.08
C ILE A 142 5.13 -16.10 -13.40
N ILE A 143 4.45 -15.30 -14.22
CA ILE A 143 4.03 -15.63 -15.59
C ILE A 143 4.83 -14.70 -16.51
N GLU A 144 5.93 -15.21 -17.06
CA GLU A 144 6.89 -14.44 -17.85
C GLU A 144 7.69 -15.39 -18.75
N ASP A 145 7.68 -15.15 -20.05
CA ASP A 145 8.36 -16.00 -21.04
C ASP A 145 9.82 -15.61 -21.27
N GLU A 146 10.20 -14.35 -20.99
CA GLU A 146 11.57 -13.87 -21.11
C GLU A 146 12.42 -14.33 -19.91
N PRO A 147 13.41 -15.26 -20.10
CA PRO A 147 14.12 -15.87 -18.98
C PRO A 147 14.87 -14.88 -18.10
N LEU A 148 15.42 -13.80 -18.69
CA LEU A 148 16.19 -12.80 -17.96
C LEU A 148 15.28 -11.95 -17.08
N ILE A 149 14.11 -11.54 -17.58
CA ILE A 149 13.12 -10.79 -16.83
C ILE A 149 12.56 -11.66 -15.69
N ALA A 150 12.20 -12.89 -15.96
CA ALA A 150 11.72 -13.84 -14.96
C ALA A 150 12.73 -14.05 -13.82
N LEU A 151 14.02 -14.19 -14.16
CA LEU A 151 15.10 -14.34 -13.17
C LEU A 151 15.30 -13.06 -12.33
N ASP A 152 15.23 -11.90 -12.95
CA ASP A 152 15.34 -10.63 -12.23
C ASP A 152 14.16 -10.44 -11.26
N LEU A 153 12.92 -10.71 -11.71
CA LEU A 153 11.74 -10.69 -10.85
C LEU A 153 11.86 -11.69 -9.70
N GLN A 154 12.32 -12.92 -9.97
CA GLN A 154 12.55 -13.93 -8.94
C GLN A 154 13.53 -13.43 -7.88
N ARG A 155 14.69 -12.91 -8.28
CA ARG A 155 15.69 -12.37 -7.34
C ARG A 155 15.13 -11.23 -6.48
N MET A 156 14.37 -10.30 -7.10
CA MET A 156 13.73 -9.19 -6.40
C MET A 156 12.74 -9.69 -5.34
N LEU A 157 11.88 -10.66 -5.70
CA LEU A 157 10.87 -11.22 -4.81
C LEU A 157 11.48 -12.04 -3.67
N GLU A 158 12.48 -12.86 -3.96
CA GLU A 158 13.21 -13.63 -2.95
C GLU A 158 14.01 -12.72 -2.02
N GLY A 159 14.60 -11.63 -2.55
CA GLY A 159 15.25 -10.59 -1.75
C GLY A 159 14.30 -9.87 -0.80
N LEU A 160 13.00 -9.86 -1.10
CA LEU A 160 11.94 -9.37 -0.23
C LEU A 160 11.44 -10.44 0.76
N GLY A 161 11.91 -11.68 0.69
CA GLY A 161 11.51 -12.78 1.57
C GLY A 161 10.28 -13.57 1.09
N HIS A 162 9.81 -13.34 -0.14
CA HIS A 162 8.79 -14.19 -0.77
C HIS A 162 9.43 -15.45 -1.33
N ARG A 163 8.62 -16.48 -1.59
CA ARG A 163 9.06 -17.71 -2.22
C ARG A 163 8.44 -17.81 -3.62
N VAL A 164 9.26 -17.78 -4.66
CA VAL A 164 8.79 -18.06 -6.02
C VAL A 164 8.61 -19.57 -6.18
N THR A 165 7.35 -19.99 -6.31
CA THR A 165 6.98 -21.42 -6.39
C THR A 165 6.98 -21.95 -7.81
N ALA A 166 6.79 -21.08 -8.80
CA ALA A 166 6.89 -21.43 -10.19
C ALA A 166 7.12 -20.18 -11.07
N ILE A 167 7.75 -20.43 -12.22
CA ILE A 167 7.84 -19.50 -13.35
C ILE A 167 7.17 -20.19 -14.53
N ALA A 168 6.02 -19.66 -14.96
CA ALA A 168 5.26 -20.16 -16.09
C ALA A 168 5.58 -19.33 -17.33
N ARG A 169 5.72 -19.98 -18.47
CA ARG A 169 6.05 -19.33 -19.75
C ARG A 169 4.90 -19.34 -20.76
N THR A 170 3.88 -20.13 -20.45
CA THR A 170 2.69 -20.31 -21.27
C THR A 170 1.44 -20.18 -20.40
N HIS A 171 0.29 -20.01 -21.02
CA HIS A 171 -1.02 -20.05 -20.37
C HIS A 171 -1.21 -21.34 -19.55
N ASP A 172 -0.99 -22.50 -20.20
CA ASP A 172 -1.25 -23.80 -19.56
C ASP A 172 -0.33 -24.08 -18.39
N ASP A 173 0.96 -23.69 -18.51
CA ASP A 173 1.92 -23.76 -17.38
C ASP A 173 1.44 -22.91 -16.22
N ALA A 174 0.93 -21.70 -16.48
CA ALA A 174 0.47 -20.77 -15.45
C ALA A 174 -0.74 -21.32 -14.68
N VAL A 175 -1.76 -21.81 -15.41
CA VAL A 175 -2.97 -22.38 -14.81
C VAL A 175 -2.64 -23.65 -14.03
N GLY A 176 -1.78 -24.52 -14.58
CA GLY A 176 -1.31 -25.75 -13.93
C GLY A 176 -0.52 -25.45 -12.64
N ALA A 177 0.41 -24.50 -12.69
CA ALA A 177 1.20 -24.09 -11.53
C ALA A 177 0.33 -23.45 -10.45
N ALA A 178 -0.61 -22.57 -10.82
CA ALA A 178 -1.53 -21.92 -9.89
C ALA A 178 -2.43 -22.93 -9.18
N SER A 179 -2.93 -23.93 -9.90
CA SER A 179 -3.77 -25.00 -9.34
C SER A 179 -3.00 -25.87 -8.34
N SER A 180 -1.74 -26.16 -8.63
CA SER A 180 -0.88 -27.03 -7.81
C SER A 180 -0.33 -26.35 -6.58
N HIS A 181 0.08 -25.08 -6.67
CA HIS A 181 0.79 -24.38 -5.61
C HIS A 181 -0.08 -23.37 -4.84
N LYS A 182 -1.23 -22.95 -5.40
CA LYS A 182 -2.13 -21.95 -4.82
C LYS A 182 -1.38 -20.71 -4.32
N PRO A 183 -0.70 -19.97 -5.21
CA PRO A 183 0.12 -18.83 -4.82
C PRO A 183 -0.71 -17.76 -4.09
N GLY A 184 -0.06 -17.01 -3.21
CA GLY A 184 -0.66 -15.85 -2.55
C GLY A 184 -0.46 -14.54 -3.32
N LEU A 185 0.30 -14.56 -4.44
CA LEU A 185 0.51 -13.45 -5.36
C LEU A 185 0.84 -13.98 -6.75
N VAL A 186 0.32 -13.34 -7.78
CA VAL A 186 0.69 -13.60 -9.18
C VAL A 186 1.30 -12.32 -9.78
N LEU A 187 2.48 -12.45 -10.39
CA LEU A 187 3.07 -11.44 -11.28
C LEU A 187 2.92 -11.95 -12.71
N ALA A 188 2.33 -11.17 -13.61
CA ALA A 188 2.03 -11.64 -14.97
C ALA A 188 2.40 -10.64 -16.05
N ASP A 189 3.17 -11.06 -17.06
CA ASP A 189 3.17 -10.37 -18.34
C ASP A 189 1.88 -10.71 -19.10
N ILE A 190 1.44 -9.77 -19.92
CA ILE A 190 0.24 -9.92 -20.76
C ILE A 190 0.52 -10.81 -21.97
N ARG A 191 1.73 -10.71 -22.55
CA ARG A 191 2.12 -11.38 -23.78
C ARG A 191 3.16 -12.44 -23.51
N LEU A 192 2.90 -13.64 -23.99
CA LEU A 192 3.82 -14.77 -23.90
C LEU A 192 4.33 -15.16 -25.29
N ALA A 193 5.54 -15.72 -25.37
CA ALA A 193 6.25 -15.99 -26.63
C ALA A 193 5.58 -17.02 -27.53
N ASP A 194 4.83 -17.94 -26.94
CA ASP A 194 4.04 -18.95 -27.69
C ASP A 194 2.76 -18.40 -28.33
N GLY A 195 2.52 -17.07 -28.17
CA GLY A 195 1.33 -16.39 -28.63
C GLY A 195 0.14 -16.51 -27.69
N SER A 196 0.26 -17.22 -26.57
CA SER A 196 -0.76 -17.26 -25.52
C SER A 196 -0.79 -15.94 -24.74
N SER A 197 -1.87 -15.75 -23.99
CA SER A 197 -2.12 -14.51 -23.23
C SER A 197 -1.99 -14.75 -21.73
N GLY A 198 -1.06 -14.03 -21.11
CA GLY A 198 -0.99 -14.03 -19.65
C GLY A 198 -2.23 -13.41 -18.99
N LEU A 199 -2.94 -12.50 -19.68
CA LEU A 199 -4.22 -11.99 -19.21
C LEU A 199 -5.30 -13.08 -19.16
N GLU A 200 -5.39 -13.93 -20.18
CA GLU A 200 -6.31 -15.07 -20.19
C GLU A 200 -5.95 -16.07 -19.09
N ALA A 201 -4.66 -16.39 -18.93
CA ALA A 201 -4.19 -17.25 -17.84
C ALA A 201 -4.60 -16.70 -16.45
N VAL A 202 -4.44 -15.40 -16.22
CA VAL A 202 -4.87 -14.74 -14.99
C VAL A 202 -6.38 -14.83 -14.80
N ASN A 203 -7.18 -14.63 -15.85
CA ASN A 203 -8.64 -14.74 -15.76
C ASN A 203 -9.08 -16.17 -15.39
N ASP A 204 -8.45 -17.19 -15.96
CA ASP A 204 -8.73 -18.59 -15.62
C ASP A 204 -8.31 -18.93 -14.17
N ILE A 205 -7.17 -18.41 -13.72
CA ILE A 205 -6.75 -18.54 -12.33
C ILE A 205 -7.76 -17.88 -11.39
N LEU A 206 -8.18 -16.64 -11.67
CA LEU A 206 -9.13 -15.89 -10.86
C LEU A 206 -10.54 -16.49 -10.86
N SER A 207 -10.92 -17.24 -11.91
CA SER A 207 -12.16 -18.00 -11.94
C SER A 207 -12.16 -19.16 -10.95
N SER A 208 -10.99 -19.70 -10.64
CA SER A 208 -10.80 -20.86 -9.75
C SER A 208 -10.62 -20.44 -8.28
N PHE A 209 -9.88 -19.38 -8.01
CA PHE A 209 -9.69 -18.83 -6.65
C PHE A 209 -9.24 -17.36 -6.67
N SER A 210 -9.47 -16.65 -5.58
CA SER A 210 -9.06 -15.25 -5.45
C SER A 210 -7.60 -15.13 -5.03
N VAL A 211 -6.82 -14.40 -5.82
CA VAL A 211 -5.41 -14.10 -5.57
C VAL A 211 -5.11 -12.68 -6.07
N PRO A 212 -4.31 -11.90 -5.35
CA PRO A 212 -3.84 -10.61 -5.86
C PRO A 212 -2.95 -10.79 -7.09
N VAL A 213 -3.12 -9.91 -8.06
CA VAL A 213 -2.38 -9.94 -9.32
C VAL A 213 -1.70 -8.59 -9.57
N VAL A 214 -0.45 -8.63 -9.99
CA VAL A 214 0.29 -7.49 -10.53
C VAL A 214 0.64 -7.78 -11.99
N PHE A 215 0.18 -6.94 -12.90
CA PHE A 215 0.61 -7.03 -14.29
C PHE A 215 1.93 -6.27 -14.49
N ILE A 216 2.86 -6.88 -15.24
CA ILE A 216 4.14 -6.28 -15.60
C ILE A 216 4.26 -6.35 -17.12
N THR A 217 4.10 -5.22 -17.82
CA THR A 217 4.00 -5.25 -19.28
C THR A 217 4.61 -4.05 -19.97
N ALA A 218 5.08 -4.23 -21.21
CA ALA A 218 5.48 -3.15 -22.10
C ALA A 218 4.27 -2.45 -22.77
N TYR A 219 3.04 -2.98 -22.60
CA TYR A 219 1.84 -2.51 -23.29
C TYR A 219 0.70 -2.16 -22.34
N PRO A 220 0.87 -1.14 -21.48
CA PRO A 220 -0.13 -0.77 -20.48
C PRO A 220 -1.49 -0.38 -21.09
N ASP A 221 -1.48 0.26 -22.26
CA ASP A 221 -2.69 0.72 -22.93
C ASP A 221 -3.66 -0.42 -23.29
N LYS A 222 -3.17 -1.65 -23.40
CA LYS A 222 -4.01 -2.83 -23.66
C LYS A 222 -4.84 -3.26 -22.46
N LEU A 223 -4.46 -2.84 -21.26
CA LEU A 223 -5.17 -3.13 -20.02
C LEU A 223 -6.04 -1.96 -19.55
N MET A 224 -5.74 -0.74 -20.04
CA MET A 224 -6.43 0.49 -19.64
C MET A 224 -7.39 0.92 -20.74
N THR A 225 -8.36 0.05 -21.05
CA THR A 225 -9.29 0.25 -22.19
C THR A 225 -10.58 0.95 -21.80
N GLY A 226 -10.83 1.17 -20.50
CA GLY A 226 -12.13 1.66 -19.99
C GLY A 226 -13.18 0.55 -19.91
N GLU A 227 -12.91 -0.65 -20.40
CA GLU A 227 -13.76 -1.84 -20.28
C GLU A 227 -13.37 -2.63 -19.04
N ARG A 228 -14.33 -2.94 -18.18
CA ARG A 228 -14.04 -3.67 -16.92
C ARG A 228 -13.87 -5.17 -17.15
N PRO A 229 -13.05 -5.84 -16.31
CA PRO A 229 -12.28 -5.31 -15.19
C PRO A 229 -10.86 -4.85 -15.58
N GLU A 230 -10.51 -3.61 -15.22
CA GLU A 230 -9.13 -3.13 -15.33
C GLU A 230 -8.29 -3.59 -14.13
N PRO A 231 -6.99 -3.90 -14.32
CA PRO A 231 -6.12 -4.30 -13.25
C PRO A 231 -5.85 -3.11 -12.31
N THR A 232 -5.97 -3.36 -11.01
CA THR A 232 -5.68 -2.35 -9.98
C THR A 232 -4.18 -2.07 -9.87
N PHE A 233 -3.33 -3.05 -10.22
CA PHE A 233 -1.88 -2.96 -10.05
C PHE A 233 -1.16 -3.32 -11.34
N LEU A 234 -0.41 -2.34 -11.85
CA LEU A 234 0.30 -2.42 -13.11
C LEU A 234 1.72 -1.83 -12.98
N ILE A 235 2.70 -2.51 -13.54
CA ILE A 235 4.08 -2.06 -13.67
C ILE A 235 4.44 -2.06 -15.15
N THR A 236 4.94 -0.93 -15.65
CA THR A 236 5.36 -0.82 -17.05
C THR A 236 6.81 -1.24 -17.22
N LYS A 237 7.09 -2.07 -18.23
CA LYS A 237 8.47 -2.39 -18.69
C LYS A 237 9.05 -1.23 -19.53
N PRO A 238 10.32 -0.82 -19.34
CA PRO A 238 11.26 -1.34 -18.34
C PRO A 238 10.95 -0.83 -16.94
N PHE A 239 11.12 -1.69 -15.95
CA PHE A 239 10.83 -1.36 -14.55
C PHE A 239 12.11 -1.21 -13.72
N ARG A 240 11.98 -0.49 -12.61
CA ARG A 240 13.02 -0.37 -11.59
C ARG A 240 12.70 -1.30 -10.44
N GLU A 241 13.74 -1.79 -9.77
CA GLU A 241 13.60 -2.70 -8.63
C GLU A 241 12.74 -2.10 -7.49
N ASP A 242 12.95 -0.81 -7.19
CA ASP A 242 12.19 -0.10 -6.16
C ASP A 242 10.69 0.01 -6.50
N ALA A 243 10.34 0.17 -7.77
CA ALA A 243 8.95 0.20 -8.23
C ALA A 243 8.27 -1.18 -8.04
N VAL A 244 8.95 -2.27 -8.40
CA VAL A 244 8.43 -3.63 -8.19
C VAL A 244 8.22 -3.90 -6.70
N LYS A 245 9.22 -3.58 -5.86
CA LYS A 245 9.15 -3.73 -4.40
C LYS A 245 7.97 -2.96 -3.81
N ALA A 246 7.79 -1.69 -4.20
CA ALA A 246 6.72 -0.85 -3.69
C ALA A 246 5.34 -1.40 -4.06
N VAL A 247 5.12 -1.77 -5.33
CA VAL A 247 3.82 -2.28 -5.80
C VAL A 247 3.50 -3.63 -5.15
N VAL A 248 4.46 -4.56 -5.07
CA VAL A 248 4.26 -5.87 -4.43
C VAL A 248 3.87 -5.70 -2.96
N SER A 249 4.61 -4.86 -2.22
CA SER A 249 4.30 -4.58 -0.81
C SER A 249 2.90 -3.96 -0.65
N GLN A 250 2.54 -3.03 -1.51
CA GLN A 250 1.23 -2.38 -1.52
C GLN A 250 0.09 -3.37 -1.77
N VAL A 251 0.24 -4.20 -2.80
CA VAL A 251 -0.75 -5.23 -3.17
C VAL A 251 -1.02 -6.19 -2.03
N LEU A 252 0.04 -6.75 -1.46
CA LEU A 252 -0.06 -7.73 -0.36
C LEU A 252 -0.65 -7.10 0.90
N PHE A 253 -0.32 -5.85 1.19
CA PHE A 253 -0.90 -5.11 2.31
C PHE A 253 -2.42 -4.95 2.14
N PHE A 254 -2.89 -4.53 0.96
CA PHE A 254 -4.32 -4.33 0.71
C PHE A 254 -5.10 -5.64 0.59
N ASP A 255 -4.53 -6.68 -0.01
CA ASP A 255 -5.17 -8.01 -0.09
C ASP A 255 -5.41 -8.58 1.31
N GLN A 256 -4.45 -8.48 2.21
CA GLN A 256 -4.65 -8.89 3.60
C GLN A 256 -5.78 -8.13 4.30
N GLN A 257 -5.94 -6.84 4.02
CA GLN A 257 -7.04 -6.06 4.56
C GLN A 257 -8.40 -6.51 4.00
N ALA A 258 -8.48 -6.78 2.69
CA ALA A 258 -9.71 -7.21 2.03
C ALA A 258 -10.16 -8.59 2.53
N ARG A 259 -9.26 -9.58 2.59
CA ARG A 259 -9.55 -10.95 3.09
C ARG A 259 -10.06 -10.97 4.52
N ARG A 260 -9.69 -9.98 5.34
CA ARG A 260 -10.13 -9.87 6.75
C ARG A 260 -11.49 -9.23 6.90
N ARG A 261 -11.87 -8.30 6.04
CA ARG A 261 -13.23 -7.74 6.01
C ARG A 261 -14.28 -8.81 5.67
N HIS A 262 -13.91 -9.82 4.86
CA HIS A 262 -14.79 -10.93 4.48
C HIS A 262 -14.84 -12.06 5.54
N LYS A 263 -13.85 -12.17 6.43
CA LYS A 263 -13.89 -13.01 7.63
C LYS A 263 -14.38 -12.18 8.82
N GLY A 264 -15.57 -11.58 8.72
CA GLY A 264 -16.27 -10.94 9.82
C GLY A 264 -16.43 -11.89 11.02
N PRO A 265 -16.69 -11.37 12.24
CA PRO A 265 -16.79 -12.21 13.42
C PRO A 265 -17.86 -13.28 13.18
N SER A 266 -17.44 -14.54 13.13
CA SER A 266 -18.34 -15.67 13.24
C SER A 266 -19.12 -15.47 14.52
N ALA A 267 -20.42 -15.24 14.41
CA ALA A 267 -21.32 -15.21 15.54
C ALA A 267 -21.15 -16.54 16.29
N ALA A 268 -20.47 -16.47 17.42
CA ALA A 268 -20.60 -17.53 18.42
C ALA A 268 -22.02 -17.43 18.99
N LEU A 269 -22.87 -18.41 18.62
CA LEU A 269 -24.09 -18.74 19.34
C LEU A 269 -23.75 -19.35 20.69
#